data_b08665e7de562e177e9624dba3a095cd
#
_entry.id   b08665e7de562e177e9624dba3a095cd
#
_cell.length_a   1.000
_cell.length_b   1.000
_cell.length_c   1.000
_cell.angle_alpha   90.00
_cell.angle_beta   90.00
_cell.angle_gamma   90.00
#
_symmetry.space_group_name_H-M   'P 1'
#
loop_
_entity.id
_entity.type
_entity.pdbx_description
1 polymer ?
#
loop_
_entity_poly.entity_id
_entity_poly.type
_entity_poly.pdbx_seq_one_letter_code
_entity_poly.pdbx_strand_id
1 'polypeptide(L)'
;MKLQFDFVNEVNETVDKAHKTIKSIRSINKKLREFEENYSDKSSEKLIAFSINLRKSFSEIEKTLYQTKNRSNQDPLNFPIKLTNKLAHLNRLVTMNDFPPTNQDLMVKNELSNLIQAELNKYDNLIENDLKKFNEEFSELELDYLIIKK
;
A
#
# COMPACT_ATOMS: atom_id res chain seq x y z
N MET A 1 6.47 -22.40 -22.66
CA MET A 1 5.64 -23.25 -21.84
C MET A 1 4.55 -22.45 -21.15
N LYS A 2 3.33 -22.89 -21.36
CA LYS A 2 2.15 -22.16 -20.95
C LYS A 2 2.04 -21.99 -19.44
N LEU A 3 2.33 -23.03 -18.65
CA LEU A 3 2.22 -22.98 -17.19
C LEU A 3 3.19 -21.97 -16.57
N GLN A 4 4.42 -21.93 -17.07
CA GLN A 4 5.42 -20.98 -16.62
C GLN A 4 5.03 -19.56 -17.00
N PHE A 5 4.54 -19.37 -18.21
CA PHE A 5 4.09 -18.07 -18.70
C PHE A 5 2.92 -17.54 -17.88
N ASP A 6 1.92 -18.37 -17.62
CA ASP A 6 0.76 -17.99 -16.81
C ASP A 6 1.16 -17.64 -15.38
N PHE A 7 2.06 -18.42 -14.79
CA PHE A 7 2.59 -18.17 -13.43
C PHE A 7 3.25 -16.80 -13.35
N VAL A 8 4.17 -16.52 -14.30
CA VAL A 8 4.91 -15.26 -14.33
C VAL A 8 3.96 -14.07 -14.50
N ASN A 9 2.97 -14.19 -15.39
CA ASN A 9 2.01 -13.12 -15.65
C ASN A 9 1.13 -12.84 -14.43
N GLU A 10 0.65 -13.87 -13.76
CA GLU A 10 -0.16 -13.72 -12.55
C GLU A 10 0.61 -13.02 -11.44
N VAL A 11 1.87 -13.42 -11.25
CA VAL A 11 2.76 -12.79 -10.27
C VAL A 11 2.97 -11.31 -10.63
N ASN A 12 3.27 -11.02 -11.88
CA ASN A 12 3.51 -9.65 -12.33
C ASN A 12 2.28 -8.78 -12.12
N GLU A 13 1.09 -9.28 -12.44
CA GLU A 13 -0.16 -8.54 -12.20
C GLU A 13 -0.36 -8.22 -10.73
N THR A 14 -0.13 -9.20 -9.87
CA THR A 14 -0.29 -9.01 -8.41
C THR A 14 0.71 -7.98 -7.87
N VAL A 15 1.97 -8.11 -8.27
CA VAL A 15 3.04 -7.19 -7.86
C VAL A 15 2.76 -5.77 -8.38
N ASP A 16 2.30 -5.64 -9.62
CA ASP A 16 1.97 -4.34 -10.21
C ASP A 16 0.83 -3.66 -9.46
N LYS A 17 -0.22 -4.40 -9.11
CA LYS A 17 -1.33 -3.87 -8.31
C LYS A 17 -0.84 -3.38 -6.96
N ALA A 18 0.00 -4.17 -6.30
CA ALA A 18 0.57 -3.80 -5.01
C ALA A 18 1.42 -2.53 -5.12
N HIS A 19 2.25 -2.42 -6.16
CA HIS A 19 3.09 -1.24 -6.36
C HIS A 19 2.26 0.01 -6.65
N LYS A 20 1.18 -0.12 -7.42
CA LYS A 20 0.26 1.00 -7.67
C LYS A 20 -0.40 1.46 -6.37
N THR A 21 -0.81 0.51 -5.55
CA THR A 21 -1.38 0.79 -4.23
C THR A 21 -0.37 1.52 -3.34
N ILE A 22 0.88 1.07 -3.32
CA ILE A 22 1.94 1.71 -2.55
C ILE A 22 2.15 3.16 -2.99
N LYS A 23 2.18 3.40 -4.30
CA LYS A 23 2.30 4.76 -4.85
C LYS A 23 1.13 5.64 -4.43
N SER A 24 -0.08 5.10 -4.48
CA SER A 24 -1.29 5.81 -4.04
C SER A 24 -1.23 6.14 -2.56
N ILE A 25 -0.80 5.18 -1.73
CA ILE A 25 -0.64 5.38 -0.29
C ILE A 25 0.34 6.51 -0.01
N ARG A 26 1.48 6.53 -0.70
CA ARG A 26 2.49 7.58 -0.52
C ARG A 26 1.96 8.95 -0.91
N SER A 27 1.19 9.02 -1.99
CA SER A 27 0.56 10.26 -2.43
C SER A 27 -0.48 10.75 -1.41
N ILE A 28 -1.33 9.85 -0.93
CA ILE A 28 -2.34 10.16 0.07
C ILE A 28 -1.68 10.63 1.38
N ASN A 29 -0.67 9.92 1.85
CA ASN A 29 0.03 10.28 3.08
C ASN A 29 0.72 11.64 2.97
N LYS A 30 1.25 11.97 1.80
CA LYS A 30 1.84 13.28 1.55
C LYS A 30 0.80 14.38 1.67
N LYS A 31 -0.36 14.18 1.05
CA LYS A 31 -1.47 15.16 1.10
C LYS A 31 -2.01 15.32 2.52
N LEU A 32 -2.13 14.23 3.27
CA LEU A 32 -2.57 14.29 4.67
C LEU A 32 -1.56 15.04 5.53
N ARG A 33 -0.28 14.83 5.31
CA ARG A 33 0.78 15.57 6.01
C ARG A 33 0.71 17.07 5.70
N GLU A 34 0.53 17.42 4.44
CA GLU A 34 0.38 18.81 4.02
C GLU A 34 -0.82 19.46 4.70
N PHE A 35 -1.92 18.74 4.80
CA PHE A 35 -3.09 19.19 5.53
C PHE A 35 -2.75 19.45 7.00
N GLU A 36 -2.06 18.51 7.67
CA GLU A 36 -1.69 18.64 9.08
C GLU A 36 -0.78 19.85 9.32
N GLU A 37 0.10 20.16 8.37
CA GLU A 37 1.00 21.31 8.46
C GLU A 37 0.28 22.63 8.24
N ASN A 38 -0.72 22.66 7.37
CA ASN A 38 -1.43 23.88 6.97
C ASN A 38 -2.58 24.26 7.89
N TYR A 39 -3.13 23.30 8.63
CA TYR A 39 -4.28 23.49 9.51
C TYR A 39 -3.91 23.14 10.94
N SER A 40 -3.58 24.14 11.74
CA SER A 40 -3.16 23.95 13.13
C SER A 40 -4.13 24.55 14.15
N ASP A 41 -5.32 24.94 13.71
CA ASP A 41 -6.34 25.59 14.55
C ASP A 41 -7.04 24.58 15.45
N LYS A 42 -7.61 25.06 16.54
CA LYS A 42 -8.43 24.24 17.45
C LYS A 42 -9.64 23.64 16.73
N SER A 43 -10.22 24.33 15.75
CA SER A 43 -11.36 23.84 14.98
C SER A 43 -11.03 22.65 14.10
N SER A 44 -9.74 22.47 13.74
CA SER A 44 -9.28 21.35 12.92
C SER A 44 -8.62 20.24 13.73
N GLU A 45 -8.57 20.35 15.04
CA GLU A 45 -7.87 19.41 15.91
C GLU A 45 -8.36 17.96 15.76
N LYS A 46 -9.68 17.76 15.69
CA LYS A 46 -10.27 16.44 15.48
C LYS A 46 -9.93 15.87 14.13
N LEU A 47 -9.96 16.71 13.10
CA LEU A 47 -9.67 16.29 11.73
C LEU A 47 -8.18 15.98 11.57
N ILE A 48 -7.31 16.73 12.25
CA ILE A 48 -5.87 16.46 12.27
C ILE A 48 -5.62 15.10 12.94
N ALA A 49 -6.28 14.80 14.06
CA ALA A 49 -6.16 13.49 14.70
C ALA A 49 -6.62 12.37 13.77
N PHE A 50 -7.71 12.58 13.04
CA PHE A 50 -8.22 11.64 12.04
C PHE A 50 -7.18 11.43 10.93
N SER A 51 -6.58 12.49 10.44
CA SER A 51 -5.53 12.45 9.41
C SER A 51 -4.33 11.61 9.87
N ILE A 52 -3.88 11.82 11.10
CA ILE A 52 -2.76 11.06 11.67
C ILE A 52 -3.10 9.57 11.75
N ASN A 53 -4.30 9.23 12.18
CA ASN A 53 -4.75 7.84 12.26
C ASN A 53 -4.85 7.20 10.87
N LEU A 54 -5.35 7.94 9.87
CA LEU A 54 -5.41 7.47 8.48
C LEU A 54 -4.00 7.18 7.95
N ARG A 55 -3.06 8.10 8.19
CA ARG A 55 -1.68 7.91 7.75
C ARG A 55 -1.05 6.65 8.37
N LYS A 56 -1.32 6.41 9.64
CA LYS A 56 -0.86 5.19 10.30
C LYS A 56 -1.42 3.94 9.63
N SER A 57 -2.72 3.93 9.37
CA SER A 57 -3.39 2.78 8.75
C SER A 57 -2.84 2.50 7.34
N PHE A 58 -2.69 3.53 6.52
CA PHE A 58 -2.11 3.40 5.19
C PHE A 58 -0.65 2.95 5.24
N SER A 59 0.13 3.48 6.18
CA SER A 59 1.54 3.14 6.34
C SER A 59 1.73 1.68 6.75
N GLU A 60 0.84 1.14 7.58
CA GLU A 60 0.90 -0.27 7.96
C GLU A 60 0.67 -1.19 6.76
N ILE A 61 -0.25 -0.82 5.87
CA ILE A 61 -0.47 -1.58 4.63
C ILE A 61 0.81 -1.55 3.78
N GLU A 62 1.39 -0.38 3.59
CA GLU A 62 2.64 -0.25 2.83
C GLU A 62 3.76 -1.08 3.43
N LYS A 63 3.96 -1.03 4.74
CA LYS A 63 5.01 -1.78 5.43
C LYS A 63 4.83 -3.30 5.30
N THR A 64 3.60 -3.76 5.27
CA THR A 64 3.32 -5.19 5.09
C THR A 64 3.61 -5.64 3.67
N LEU A 65 3.27 -4.79 2.68
CA LEU A 65 3.47 -5.10 1.27
C LEU A 65 4.92 -5.01 0.83
N TYR A 66 5.64 -4.00 1.30
CA TYR A 66 6.95 -3.66 0.76
C TYR A 66 7.93 -3.25 1.87
N GLN A 67 9.20 -3.65 1.73
CA GLN A 67 10.23 -3.26 2.67
C GLN A 67 10.66 -1.82 2.37
N THR A 68 10.23 -0.89 3.23
CA THR A 68 10.49 0.54 3.05
C THR A 68 11.82 0.98 3.65
N LYS A 69 12.44 0.12 4.47
CA LYS A 69 13.69 0.44 5.17
C LYS A 69 14.94 0.07 4.37
N ASN A 70 14.78 -0.68 3.26
CA ASN A 70 15.91 -1.03 2.41
C ASN A 70 16.42 0.21 1.67
N ARG A 71 17.68 0.54 1.88
CA ARG A 71 18.34 1.67 1.23
C ARG A 71 19.48 1.26 0.33
N SER A 72 19.90 0.00 0.42
CA SER A 72 21.00 -0.56 -0.38
C SER A 72 20.76 -2.05 -0.61
N ASN A 73 21.57 -2.65 -1.49
CA ASN A 73 21.47 -4.09 -1.77
C ASN A 73 21.82 -4.97 -0.55
N GLN A 74 22.48 -4.41 0.45
CA GLN A 74 22.83 -5.13 1.67
C GLN A 74 21.76 -5.02 2.75
N ASP A 75 20.80 -4.12 2.58
CA ASP A 75 19.73 -3.90 3.57
C ASP A 75 18.88 -5.14 3.83
N PRO A 76 18.61 -6.04 2.86
CA PRO A 76 17.85 -7.25 3.13
C PRO A 76 18.46 -8.16 4.21
N LEU A 77 19.74 -8.00 4.49
CA LEU A 77 20.40 -8.72 5.59
C LEU A 77 19.94 -8.20 6.95
N ASN A 78 19.58 -6.94 7.03
CA ASN A 78 19.16 -6.26 8.26
C ASN A 78 17.65 -6.15 8.41
N PHE A 79 16.90 -6.14 7.30
CA PHE A 79 15.45 -5.93 7.29
C PHE A 79 14.76 -7.10 6.57
N PRO A 80 13.69 -7.65 7.15
CA PRO A 80 13.00 -8.79 6.53
C PRO A 80 12.38 -8.44 5.19
N ILE A 81 12.36 -9.41 4.29
CA ILE A 81 11.71 -9.29 2.98
C ILE A 81 10.19 -9.32 3.19
N LYS A 82 9.48 -8.39 2.55
CA LYS A 82 8.03 -8.29 2.64
C LYS A 82 7.34 -8.98 1.45
N LEU A 83 6.00 -8.94 1.44
CA LEU A 83 5.19 -9.76 0.52
C LEU A 83 5.53 -9.56 -0.96
N THR A 84 5.61 -8.32 -1.44
CA THR A 84 5.90 -8.07 -2.86
C THR A 84 7.30 -8.53 -3.23
N ASN A 85 8.26 -8.35 -2.33
CA ASN A 85 9.63 -8.79 -2.54
C ASN A 85 9.73 -10.30 -2.61
N LYS A 86 9.01 -11.00 -1.72
CA LYS A 86 8.96 -12.47 -1.70
C LYS A 86 8.37 -13.01 -3.00
N LEU A 87 7.27 -12.41 -3.44
CA LEU A 87 6.59 -12.87 -4.65
C LEU A 87 7.45 -12.60 -5.90
N ALA A 88 8.08 -11.43 -5.98
CA ALA A 88 8.97 -11.10 -7.09
C ALA A 88 10.20 -12.03 -7.12
N HIS A 89 10.73 -12.40 -5.94
CA HIS A 89 11.84 -13.34 -5.84
C HIS A 89 11.44 -14.73 -6.34
N LEU A 90 10.26 -15.20 -5.94
CA LEU A 90 9.71 -16.48 -6.40
C LEU A 90 9.59 -16.50 -7.93
N ASN A 91 9.11 -15.39 -8.51
CA ASN A 91 8.98 -15.25 -9.96
C ASN A 91 10.33 -15.38 -10.65
N ARG A 92 11.36 -14.76 -10.07
CA ARG A 92 12.74 -14.86 -10.60
C ARG A 92 13.23 -16.29 -10.58
N LEU A 93 13.00 -17.02 -9.49
CA LEU A 93 13.40 -18.42 -9.39
C LEU A 93 12.72 -19.28 -10.44
N VAL A 94 11.43 -19.06 -10.69
CA VAL A 94 10.68 -19.82 -11.69
C VAL A 94 11.18 -19.50 -13.10
N THR A 95 11.47 -18.24 -13.41
CA THR A 95 11.95 -17.84 -14.74
C THR A 95 13.36 -18.34 -15.05
N MET A 96 14.17 -18.58 -14.01
CA MET A 96 15.54 -19.11 -14.20
C MET A 96 15.57 -20.59 -14.48
N ASN A 97 14.48 -21.31 -14.29
CA ASN A 97 14.39 -22.75 -14.50
C ASN A 97 13.77 -23.06 -15.84
N ASP A 98 14.26 -24.14 -16.49
CA ASP A 98 13.69 -24.63 -17.75
C ASP A 98 12.44 -25.47 -17.54
N PHE A 99 12.11 -25.76 -16.29
CA PHE A 99 10.98 -26.61 -15.93
C PHE A 99 9.77 -25.77 -15.53
N PRO A 100 8.54 -26.30 -15.71
CA PRO A 100 7.35 -25.58 -15.25
C PRO A 100 7.36 -25.45 -13.73
N PRO A 101 6.58 -24.50 -13.17
CA PRO A 101 6.47 -24.34 -11.72
C PRO A 101 6.03 -25.63 -11.06
N THR A 102 6.60 -25.93 -9.90
CA THR A 102 6.21 -27.08 -9.11
C THR A 102 4.89 -26.80 -8.38
N ASN A 103 4.28 -27.86 -7.83
CA ASN A 103 3.09 -27.69 -6.99
C ASN A 103 3.41 -26.82 -5.77
N GLN A 104 4.60 -26.94 -5.21
CA GLN A 104 5.04 -26.10 -4.10
C GLN A 104 5.15 -24.63 -4.51
N ASP A 105 5.69 -24.36 -5.70
CA ASP A 105 5.76 -23.00 -6.22
C ASP A 105 4.36 -22.38 -6.36
N LEU A 106 3.40 -23.15 -6.86
CA LEU A 106 2.01 -22.71 -7.00
C LEU A 106 1.38 -22.43 -5.65
N MET A 107 1.63 -23.27 -4.65
CA MET A 107 1.10 -23.08 -3.30
C MET A 107 1.66 -21.81 -2.67
N VAL A 108 2.96 -21.58 -2.77
CA VAL A 108 3.61 -20.38 -2.23
C VAL A 108 3.10 -19.11 -2.95
N LYS A 109 2.98 -19.16 -4.28
CA LYS A 109 2.43 -18.05 -5.07
C LYS A 109 1.02 -17.71 -4.60
N ASN A 110 0.16 -18.72 -4.45
CA ASN A 110 -1.24 -18.50 -4.03
C ASN A 110 -1.30 -17.93 -2.61
N GLU A 111 -0.50 -18.44 -1.70
CA GLU A 111 -0.44 -17.95 -0.32
C GLU A 111 -0.01 -16.48 -0.27
N LEU A 112 1.08 -16.14 -0.96
CA LEU A 112 1.58 -14.76 -1.00
C LEU A 112 0.59 -13.84 -1.69
N SER A 113 -0.03 -14.28 -2.78
CA SER A 113 -1.03 -13.48 -3.51
C SER A 113 -2.25 -13.21 -2.64
N ASN A 114 -2.69 -14.20 -1.86
CA ASN A 114 -3.83 -14.03 -0.94
C ASN A 114 -3.51 -13.04 0.18
N LEU A 115 -2.29 -13.07 0.71
CA LEU A 115 -1.84 -12.13 1.74
C LEU A 115 -1.78 -10.71 1.18
N ILE A 116 -1.29 -10.55 -0.04
CA ILE A 116 -1.28 -9.26 -0.73
C ILE A 116 -2.71 -8.77 -0.95
N GLN A 117 -3.59 -9.65 -1.45
CA GLN A 117 -4.98 -9.28 -1.70
C GLN A 117 -5.68 -8.82 -0.42
N ALA A 118 -5.39 -9.46 0.72
CA ALA A 118 -5.95 -9.04 2.01
C ALA A 118 -5.55 -7.60 2.34
N GLU A 119 -4.30 -7.23 2.07
CA GLU A 119 -3.84 -5.85 2.29
C GLU A 119 -4.49 -4.88 1.30
N LEU A 120 -4.65 -5.28 0.03
CA LEU A 120 -5.34 -4.46 -0.97
C LEU A 120 -6.80 -4.23 -0.59
N ASN A 121 -7.45 -5.23 0.01
CA ASN A 121 -8.82 -5.10 0.51
C ASN A 121 -8.90 -4.09 1.66
N LYS A 122 -7.92 -4.11 2.56
CA LYS A 122 -7.84 -3.10 3.64
C LYS A 122 -7.68 -1.70 3.06
N TYR A 123 -6.85 -1.55 2.03
CA TYR A 123 -6.68 -0.28 1.34
C TYR A 123 -8.00 0.20 0.73
N ASP A 124 -8.71 -0.67 0.03
CA ASP A 124 -9.99 -0.33 -0.58
C ASP A 124 -11.01 0.13 0.47
N ASN A 125 -11.05 -0.55 1.63
CA ASN A 125 -11.93 -0.17 2.73
C ASN A 125 -11.58 1.21 3.28
N LEU A 126 -10.29 1.52 3.42
CA LEU A 126 -9.86 2.84 3.88
C LEU A 126 -10.26 3.94 2.89
N ILE A 127 -10.14 3.67 1.58
CA ILE A 127 -10.51 4.63 0.54
C ILE A 127 -12.03 4.86 0.53
N GLU A 128 -12.81 3.78 0.55
CA GLU A 128 -14.26 3.87 0.40
C GLU A 128 -14.97 4.40 1.63
N ASN A 129 -14.42 4.17 2.82
CA ASN A 129 -15.06 4.53 4.08
C ASN A 129 -14.35 5.68 4.78
N ASP A 130 -13.14 5.45 5.25
CA ASP A 130 -12.44 6.39 6.12
C ASP A 130 -11.96 7.64 5.38
N LEU A 131 -11.34 7.47 4.22
CA LEU A 131 -10.87 8.62 3.44
C LEU A 131 -12.03 9.44 2.90
N LYS A 132 -13.10 8.79 2.48
CA LYS A 132 -14.30 9.47 2.02
C LYS A 132 -14.90 10.33 3.14
N LYS A 133 -14.98 9.79 4.34
CA LYS A 133 -15.46 10.51 5.52
C LYS A 133 -14.55 11.70 5.83
N PHE A 134 -13.24 11.50 5.77
CA PHE A 134 -12.27 12.58 5.95
C PHE A 134 -12.48 13.69 4.94
N ASN A 135 -12.66 13.35 3.67
CA ASN A 135 -12.88 14.34 2.61
C ASN A 135 -14.16 15.13 2.83
N GLU A 136 -15.22 14.49 3.30
CA GLU A 136 -16.48 15.16 3.61
C GLU A 136 -16.30 16.15 4.76
N GLU A 137 -15.63 15.74 5.81
CA GLU A 137 -15.35 16.62 6.98
C GLU A 137 -14.41 17.76 6.60
N PHE A 138 -13.42 17.49 5.72
CA PHE A 138 -12.49 18.50 5.22
C PHE A 138 -13.22 19.54 4.39
N SER A 139 -14.17 19.14 3.54
CA SER A 139 -14.97 20.05 2.73
C SER A 139 -15.81 20.97 3.62
N GLU A 140 -16.39 20.44 4.69
CA GLU A 140 -17.13 21.24 5.65
C GLU A 140 -16.23 22.25 6.37
N LEU A 141 -15.02 21.83 6.74
CA LEU A 141 -14.04 22.72 7.37
C LEU A 141 -13.62 23.85 6.44
N GLU A 142 -13.35 23.56 5.18
CA GLU A 142 -12.98 24.59 4.19
C GLU A 142 -14.12 25.59 3.98
N LEU A 143 -15.35 25.11 3.92
CA LEU A 143 -16.52 25.97 3.76
C LEU A 143 -16.64 26.91 4.96
N ASP A 144 -16.47 26.41 6.17
CA ASP A 144 -16.49 27.20 7.41
C ASP A 144 -15.39 28.26 7.40
N TYR A 145 -14.19 27.89 6.93
CA TYR A 145 -13.07 28.82 6.80
C TYR A 145 -13.38 29.96 5.83
N LEU A 146 -14.00 29.65 4.71
CA LEU A 146 -14.38 30.67 3.73
C LEU A 146 -15.40 31.64 4.27
N ILE A 147 -16.35 31.14 5.05
CA ILE A 147 -17.39 31.96 5.69
C ILE A 147 -16.80 32.86 6.77
N ILE A 148 -15.90 32.32 7.59
CA ILE A 148 -15.28 33.06 8.71
C ILE A 148 -14.34 34.15 8.19
N LYS A 149 -13.63 33.92 7.08
CA LYS A 149 -12.66 34.86 6.53
C LYS A 149 -13.31 36.06 5.81
N LYS A 150 -14.59 36.04 5.66
CA LYS A 150 -15.30 37.21 5.15
C LYS A 150 -15.51 38.25 6.23
#